data_f50a5a43b86858ccd07bf65bd704bb11
#
_entry.id   f50a5a43b86858ccd07bf65bd704bb11
#
_cell.length_a   1.000
_cell.length_b   1.000
_cell.length_c   1.000
_cell.angle_alpha   90.00
_cell.angle_beta   90.00
_cell.angle_gamma   90.00
#
_symmetry.space_group_name_H-M   'P 1'
#
loop_
_entity.id
_entity.type
_entity.pdbx_description
1 polymer ?
#
loop_
_entity_poly.entity_id
_entity_poly.type
_entity_poly.pdbx_seq_one_letter_code
_entity_poly.pdbx_strand_id
1 'polypeptide(L)'
;MIIDSIKLENFRNYSSLKLKFDSGTNIFYGDNAQGKTNILESVYVCGTTKSHRSSKDREMIRFDQEESHIRMKIIRGGTPVKIDMHLRKNKTKGIAINGVPIRKASELFGVANFVFFSPEDLNIIKNGPGERRRFVDMELCQLSRVYMHNLANYNKIVNQRNKLLKEIGFRPDFMDTLDIWDMQMVEYGRKVIEERAVFI
;
A
#
# COMPACT_ATOMS: atom_id res chain seq x y z
N MET A 1 11.70 8.19 -13.24
CA MET A 1 10.95 6.93 -13.39
C MET A 1 9.79 7.17 -14.32
N ILE A 2 9.51 6.25 -15.26
CA ILE A 2 8.43 6.36 -16.24
C ILE A 2 7.66 5.03 -16.22
N ILE A 3 6.33 5.09 -16.30
CA ILE A 3 5.50 3.92 -16.51
C ILE A 3 5.52 3.62 -18.02
N ASP A 4 6.02 2.45 -18.43
CA ASP A 4 6.06 2.04 -19.84
C ASP A 4 4.71 1.46 -20.27
N SER A 5 4.20 0.52 -19.50
CA SER A 5 2.97 -0.17 -19.88
C SER A 5 2.27 -0.83 -18.68
N ILE A 6 0.97 -1.06 -18.84
CA ILE A 6 0.17 -1.84 -17.91
C ILE A 6 -0.67 -2.87 -18.68
N LYS A 7 -0.79 -4.07 -18.12
CA LYS A 7 -1.70 -5.12 -18.57
C LYS A 7 -2.59 -5.53 -17.42
N LEU A 8 -3.87 -5.56 -17.64
CA LEU A 8 -4.90 -5.96 -16.69
C LEU A 8 -5.66 -7.18 -17.23
N GLU A 9 -5.93 -8.14 -16.37
CA GLU A 9 -6.80 -9.27 -16.65
C GLU A 9 -7.78 -9.43 -15.48
N ASN A 10 -9.08 -9.45 -15.79
CA ASN A 10 -10.17 -9.55 -14.82
C ASN A 10 -10.07 -8.52 -13.66
N PHE A 11 -9.71 -7.29 -13.98
CA PHE A 11 -9.56 -6.22 -13.00
C PHE A 11 -10.73 -5.23 -13.08
N ARG A 12 -11.50 -5.08 -12.02
CA ARG A 12 -12.67 -4.20 -11.96
C ARG A 12 -13.64 -4.50 -13.11
N ASN A 13 -13.85 -3.53 -14.01
CA ASN A 13 -14.71 -3.69 -15.20
C ASN A 13 -13.97 -4.28 -16.42
N TYR A 14 -12.63 -4.40 -16.35
CA TYR A 14 -11.86 -4.91 -17.48
C TYR A 14 -11.76 -6.44 -17.46
N SER A 15 -12.17 -7.08 -18.54
CA SER A 15 -11.82 -8.49 -18.80
C SER A 15 -10.36 -8.62 -19.22
N SER A 16 -9.91 -7.75 -20.13
CA SER A 16 -8.54 -7.61 -20.55
C SER A 16 -8.28 -6.18 -21.01
N LEU A 17 -7.16 -5.61 -20.61
CA LEU A 17 -6.70 -4.29 -21.07
C LEU A 17 -5.19 -4.32 -21.20
N LYS A 18 -4.67 -3.74 -22.28
CA LYS A 18 -3.23 -3.51 -22.46
C LYS A 18 -3.03 -2.08 -22.92
N LEU A 19 -2.29 -1.31 -22.14
CA LEU A 19 -1.95 0.08 -22.44
C LEU A 19 -0.44 0.25 -22.46
N LYS A 20 0.03 1.06 -23.36
CA LYS A 20 1.36 1.62 -23.39
C LYS A 20 1.24 3.11 -23.12
N PHE A 21 2.13 3.63 -22.26
CA PHE A 21 2.11 5.04 -21.88
C PHE A 21 3.20 5.81 -22.65
N ASP A 22 2.94 7.07 -22.89
CA ASP A 22 3.96 8.03 -23.28
C ASP A 22 4.83 8.39 -22.07
N SER A 23 6.05 8.83 -22.33
CA SER A 23 6.98 9.27 -21.28
C SER A 23 6.58 10.59 -20.61
N GLY A 24 5.74 11.37 -21.28
CA GLY A 24 5.19 12.65 -20.78
C GLY A 24 3.81 12.49 -20.13
N THR A 25 2.92 13.40 -20.46
CA THR A 25 1.55 13.42 -19.93
C THR A 25 0.64 12.48 -20.69
N ASN A 26 -0.06 11.61 -19.97
CA ASN A 26 -1.09 10.73 -20.52
C ASN A 26 -2.45 11.18 -19.99
N ILE A 27 -3.40 11.43 -20.89
CA ILE A 27 -4.75 11.91 -20.57
C ILE A 27 -5.77 10.80 -20.90
N PHE A 28 -6.56 10.40 -19.89
CA PHE A 28 -7.68 9.48 -20.05
C PHE A 28 -8.99 10.27 -20.06
N TYR A 29 -9.70 10.26 -21.19
CA TYR A 29 -10.97 10.93 -21.35
C TYR A 29 -12.05 9.97 -21.86
N GLY A 30 -13.31 10.36 -21.76
CA GLY A 30 -14.47 9.57 -22.14
C GLY A 30 -15.56 9.63 -21.07
N ASP A 31 -16.67 8.91 -21.28
CA ASP A 31 -17.84 8.91 -20.41
C ASP A 31 -17.54 8.35 -19.02
N ASN A 32 -18.43 8.66 -18.08
CA ASN A 32 -18.35 8.13 -16.72
C ASN A 32 -18.56 6.60 -16.72
N ALA A 33 -18.04 5.96 -15.68
CA ALA A 33 -18.09 4.49 -15.49
C ALA A 33 -17.32 3.64 -16.52
N GLN A 34 -16.60 4.22 -17.48
CA GLN A 34 -15.81 3.49 -18.48
C GLN A 34 -14.50 2.89 -17.90
N GLY A 35 -14.17 3.17 -16.66
CA GLY A 35 -13.02 2.56 -15.99
C GLY A 35 -11.74 3.41 -15.93
N LYS A 36 -11.77 4.69 -16.34
CA LYS A 36 -10.59 5.58 -16.28
C LYS A 36 -9.90 5.54 -14.91
N THR A 37 -10.67 5.68 -13.84
CA THR A 37 -10.16 5.60 -12.47
C THR A 37 -9.61 4.21 -12.12
N ASN A 38 -10.16 3.14 -12.72
CA ASN A 38 -9.67 1.78 -12.48
C ASN A 38 -8.26 1.56 -13.06
N ILE A 39 -7.91 2.26 -14.15
CA ILE A 39 -6.54 2.25 -14.67
C ILE A 39 -5.59 2.91 -13.66
N LEU A 40 -5.93 4.10 -13.16
CA LEU A 40 -5.12 4.79 -12.14
C LEU A 40 -5.01 3.96 -10.86
N GLU A 41 -6.11 3.35 -10.41
CA GLU A 41 -6.13 2.44 -9.27
C GLU A 41 -5.16 1.27 -9.46
N SER A 42 -5.13 0.67 -10.65
CA SER A 42 -4.22 -0.45 -10.94
C SER A 42 -2.74 -0.06 -10.87
N VAL A 43 -2.40 1.15 -11.33
CA VAL A 43 -1.04 1.71 -11.19
C VAL A 43 -0.71 1.92 -9.71
N TYR A 44 -1.60 2.56 -8.96
CA TYR A 44 -1.42 2.81 -7.53
C TYR A 44 -1.23 1.52 -6.73
N VAL A 45 -2.03 0.50 -6.99
CA VAL A 45 -1.91 -0.82 -6.36
C VAL A 45 -0.54 -1.45 -6.61
N CYS A 46 0.04 -1.26 -7.81
CA CYS A 46 1.39 -1.74 -8.14
C CYS A 46 2.51 -1.06 -7.34
N GLY A 47 2.28 0.11 -6.78
CA GLY A 47 3.28 0.79 -5.92
C GLY A 47 3.06 0.58 -4.43
N THR A 48 1.79 0.53 -4.02
CA THR A 48 1.39 0.57 -2.61
C THR A 48 0.83 -0.76 -2.07
N THR A 49 0.62 -1.73 -2.96
CA THR A 49 -0.01 -3.03 -2.66
C THR A 49 -1.48 -2.96 -2.24
N LYS A 50 -2.07 -1.80 -2.11
CA LYS A 50 -3.46 -1.60 -1.67
C LYS A 50 -4.20 -0.63 -2.60
N SER A 51 -5.51 -0.83 -2.72
CA SER A 51 -6.37 0.15 -3.37
C SER A 51 -6.58 1.36 -2.46
N HIS A 52 -6.69 2.55 -3.06
CA HIS A 52 -7.12 3.77 -2.36
C HIS A 52 -8.64 3.80 -2.11
N ARG A 53 -9.41 2.99 -2.87
CA ARG A 53 -10.90 2.96 -2.83
C ARG A 53 -11.47 1.80 -2.02
N SER A 54 -10.75 0.69 -1.92
CA SER A 54 -11.26 -0.53 -1.29
C SER A 54 -10.27 -1.14 -0.31
N SER A 55 -10.81 -1.68 0.79
CA SER A 55 -10.02 -2.31 1.84
C SER A 55 -9.66 -3.76 1.56
N LYS A 56 -10.41 -4.42 0.66
CA LYS A 56 -10.30 -5.86 0.38
C LYS A 56 -9.86 -6.10 -1.05
N ASP A 57 -8.83 -6.90 -1.24
CA ASP A 57 -8.27 -7.23 -2.56
C ASP A 57 -9.30 -7.87 -3.50
N ARG A 58 -10.24 -8.65 -2.96
CA ARG A 58 -11.32 -9.29 -3.74
C ARG A 58 -12.23 -8.29 -4.46
N GLU A 59 -12.34 -7.05 -3.95
CA GLU A 59 -13.18 -6.01 -4.56
C GLU A 59 -12.56 -5.43 -5.85
N MET A 60 -11.27 -5.66 -6.08
CA MET A 60 -10.58 -5.31 -7.31
C MET A 60 -10.73 -6.36 -8.41
N ILE A 61 -11.12 -7.58 -8.05
CA ILE A 61 -11.37 -8.66 -9.01
C ILE A 61 -12.68 -8.39 -9.73
N ARG A 62 -12.71 -8.63 -11.05
CA ARG A 62 -13.91 -8.46 -11.85
C ARG A 62 -15.04 -9.33 -11.31
N PHE A 63 -16.26 -8.82 -11.40
CA PHE A 63 -17.46 -9.56 -11.02
C PHE A 63 -17.49 -10.93 -11.72
N ASP A 64 -17.94 -11.97 -11.03
CA ASP A 64 -17.96 -13.38 -11.47
C ASP A 64 -16.59 -14.03 -11.81
N GLN A 65 -15.48 -13.38 -11.43
CA GLN A 65 -14.15 -13.97 -11.57
C GLN A 65 -13.56 -14.31 -10.20
N GLU A 66 -12.69 -15.33 -10.16
CA GLU A 66 -12.01 -15.77 -8.93
C GLU A 66 -10.64 -15.12 -8.72
N GLU A 67 -10.06 -14.61 -9.80
CA GLU A 67 -8.72 -14.04 -9.79
C GLU A 67 -8.55 -12.90 -10.80
N SER A 68 -7.57 -12.06 -10.55
CA SER A 68 -7.18 -10.94 -11.42
C SER A 68 -5.67 -10.83 -11.50
N HIS A 69 -5.15 -10.42 -12.64
CA HIS A 69 -3.73 -10.19 -12.85
C HIS A 69 -3.49 -8.75 -13.28
N ILE A 70 -2.48 -8.13 -12.64
CA ILE A 70 -1.96 -6.82 -13.01
C ILE A 70 -0.49 -6.99 -13.31
N ARG A 71 -0.06 -6.53 -14.49
CA ARG A 71 1.35 -6.46 -14.86
C ARG A 71 1.68 -5.04 -15.25
N MET A 72 2.58 -4.42 -14.52
CA MET A 72 3.10 -3.10 -14.84
C MET A 72 4.58 -3.18 -15.18
N LYS A 73 4.98 -2.45 -16.22
CA LYS A 73 6.39 -2.21 -16.56
C LYS A 73 6.70 -0.74 -16.32
N ILE A 74 7.81 -0.49 -15.65
CA ILE A 74 8.36 0.85 -15.44
C ILE A 74 9.80 0.90 -15.94
N ILE A 75 10.28 2.09 -16.26
CA ILE A 75 11.69 2.36 -16.54
C ILE A 75 12.23 3.23 -15.42
N ARG A 76 13.23 2.73 -14.70
CA ARG A 76 13.87 3.42 -13.58
C ARG A 76 15.37 3.53 -13.84
N GLY A 77 15.89 4.78 -13.97
CA GLY A 77 17.30 4.99 -14.28
C GLY A 77 17.74 4.28 -15.58
N GLY A 78 16.87 4.23 -16.59
CA GLY A 78 17.13 3.52 -17.84
C GLY A 78 16.89 2.01 -17.80
N THR A 79 16.70 1.42 -16.62
CA THR A 79 16.51 -0.04 -16.46
C THR A 79 15.02 -0.39 -16.39
N PRO A 80 14.54 -1.35 -17.20
CA PRO A 80 13.17 -1.83 -17.11
C PRO A 80 12.96 -2.68 -15.85
N VAL A 81 11.89 -2.40 -15.13
CA VAL A 81 11.42 -3.18 -13.97
C VAL A 81 9.99 -3.61 -14.22
N LYS A 82 9.72 -4.88 -13.98
CA LYS A 82 8.40 -5.48 -14.15
C LYS A 82 7.83 -5.85 -12.78
N ILE A 83 6.60 -5.42 -12.54
CA ILE A 83 5.83 -5.74 -11.33
C ILE A 83 4.63 -6.57 -11.78
N ASP A 84 4.50 -7.76 -11.25
CA ASP A 84 3.36 -8.65 -11.47
C ASP A 84 2.59 -8.81 -10.16
N MET A 85 1.27 -8.66 -10.21
CA MET A 85 0.36 -8.92 -9.08
C MET A 85 -0.72 -9.92 -9.49
N HIS A 86 -0.92 -10.90 -8.65
CA HIS A 86 -1.97 -11.90 -8.77
C HIS A 86 -2.92 -11.79 -7.58
N LEU A 87 -4.11 -11.25 -7.81
CA LEU A 87 -5.17 -11.12 -6.80
C LEU A 87 -6.06 -12.37 -6.87
N ARG A 88 -6.44 -12.89 -5.71
CA ARG A 88 -7.30 -14.08 -5.58
C ARG A 88 -8.32 -13.84 -4.46
N LYS A 89 -9.58 -14.28 -4.67
CA LYS A 89 -10.66 -14.05 -3.71
C LYS A 89 -10.39 -14.64 -2.33
N ASN A 90 -9.88 -15.85 -2.27
CA ASN A 90 -9.79 -16.65 -1.04
C ASN A 90 -8.34 -16.95 -0.62
N LYS A 91 -7.36 -16.28 -1.21
CA LYS A 91 -5.94 -16.46 -0.90
C LYS A 91 -5.24 -15.12 -0.83
N THR A 92 -4.11 -15.09 -0.15
CA THR A 92 -3.22 -13.94 -0.19
C THR A 92 -2.76 -13.66 -1.62
N LYS A 93 -2.67 -12.38 -1.97
CA LYS A 93 -2.14 -11.97 -3.27
C LYS A 93 -0.69 -12.40 -3.46
N GLY A 94 -0.35 -12.80 -4.67
CA GLY A 94 1.02 -13.01 -5.10
C GLY A 94 1.60 -11.74 -5.70
N ILE A 95 2.86 -11.44 -5.43
CA ILE A 95 3.58 -10.31 -6.04
C ILE A 95 4.93 -10.82 -6.50
N ALA A 96 5.35 -10.40 -7.70
CA ALA A 96 6.69 -10.70 -8.22
C ALA A 96 7.31 -9.44 -8.83
N ILE A 97 8.62 -9.30 -8.66
CA ILE A 97 9.45 -8.23 -9.27
C ILE A 97 10.42 -8.91 -10.23
N ASN A 98 10.38 -8.52 -11.50
CA ASN A 98 11.18 -9.14 -12.58
C ASN A 98 11.03 -10.67 -12.65
N GLY A 99 9.83 -11.19 -12.34
CA GLY A 99 9.55 -12.63 -12.32
C GLY A 99 9.95 -13.34 -11.04
N VAL A 100 10.61 -12.68 -10.10
CA VAL A 100 10.99 -13.24 -8.79
C VAL A 100 9.89 -12.94 -7.78
N PRO A 101 9.22 -13.98 -7.22
CA PRO A 101 8.21 -13.77 -6.18
C PRO A 101 8.80 -13.13 -4.92
N ILE A 102 8.11 -12.14 -4.37
CA ILE A 102 8.47 -11.55 -3.09
C ILE A 102 7.64 -12.19 -1.96
N ARG A 103 8.23 -12.29 -0.78
CA ARG A 103 7.57 -12.91 0.38
C ARG A 103 6.74 -11.93 1.18
N LYS A 104 7.16 -10.67 1.24
CA LYS A 104 6.50 -9.62 2.00
C LYS A 104 6.12 -8.48 1.06
N ALA A 105 4.88 -8.02 1.14
CA ALA A 105 4.41 -6.85 0.39
C ALA A 105 5.29 -5.60 0.60
N SER A 106 5.94 -5.50 1.76
CA SER A 106 6.88 -4.42 2.07
C SER A 106 8.12 -4.37 1.16
N GLU A 107 8.47 -5.47 0.50
CA GLU A 107 9.58 -5.49 -0.46
C GLU A 107 9.29 -4.73 -1.75
N LEU A 108 8.00 -4.47 -2.04
CA LEU A 108 7.58 -3.68 -3.20
C LEU A 108 7.81 -2.18 -2.99
N PHE A 109 7.73 -1.69 -1.74
CA PHE A 109 7.90 -0.27 -1.46
C PHE A 109 9.29 0.23 -1.88
N GLY A 110 9.31 1.39 -2.55
CA GLY A 110 10.53 1.98 -3.09
C GLY A 110 11.01 1.36 -4.42
N VAL A 111 10.33 0.33 -4.95
CA VAL A 111 10.56 -0.14 -6.33
C VAL A 111 9.99 0.86 -7.32
N ALA A 112 8.78 1.34 -7.04
CA ALA A 112 8.12 2.41 -7.77
C ALA A 112 7.43 3.35 -6.76
N ASN A 113 7.73 4.64 -6.85
CA ASN A 113 7.15 5.65 -5.98
C ASN A 113 6.11 6.44 -6.77
N PHE A 114 4.92 6.58 -6.21
CA PHE A 114 3.80 7.26 -6.82
C PHE A 114 3.28 8.36 -5.92
N VAL A 115 3.00 9.50 -6.50
CA VAL A 115 2.13 10.50 -5.91
C VAL A 115 0.77 10.35 -6.57
N PHE A 116 -0.24 10.06 -5.80
CA PHE A 116 -1.60 9.88 -6.27
C PHE A 116 -2.50 10.93 -5.63
N PHE A 117 -3.32 11.56 -6.45
CA PHE A 117 -4.33 12.51 -5.99
C PHE A 117 -5.70 12.10 -6.52
N SER A 118 -6.68 12.06 -5.63
CA SER A 118 -8.07 11.77 -5.93
C SER A 118 -9.01 12.70 -5.14
N PRO A 119 -10.28 12.86 -5.55
CA PRO A 119 -11.24 13.64 -4.77
C PRO A 119 -11.39 13.14 -3.32
N GLU A 120 -11.17 11.86 -3.07
CA GLU A 120 -11.20 11.24 -1.75
C GLU A 120 -10.11 11.76 -0.81
N ASP A 121 -8.99 12.28 -1.35
CA ASP A 121 -7.89 12.84 -0.55
C ASP A 121 -8.29 14.12 0.17
N LEU A 122 -9.37 14.77 -0.22
CA LEU A 122 -9.99 15.84 0.56
C LEU A 122 -10.42 15.39 1.96
N ASN A 123 -10.55 14.10 2.17
CA ASN A 123 -10.79 13.50 3.49
C ASN A 123 -9.62 13.71 4.46
N ILE A 124 -8.42 13.98 3.98
CA ILE A 124 -7.26 14.37 4.80
C ILE A 124 -7.59 15.64 5.61
N ILE A 125 -8.36 16.55 5.01
CA ILE A 125 -8.79 17.79 5.66
C ILE A 125 -10.06 17.57 6.48
N LYS A 126 -11.05 16.86 5.91
CA LYS A 126 -12.39 16.70 6.51
C LYS A 126 -12.40 15.71 7.67
N ASN A 127 -11.60 14.65 7.59
CA ASN A 127 -11.58 13.57 8.56
C ASN A 127 -10.55 13.83 9.67
N GLY A 128 -10.60 12.98 10.69
CA GLY A 128 -9.75 13.08 11.87
C GLY A 128 -8.25 12.83 11.60
N PRO A 129 -7.40 13.00 12.62
CA PRO A 129 -5.94 12.90 12.49
C PRO A 129 -5.44 11.52 12.03
N GLY A 130 -6.27 10.49 12.06
CA GLY A 130 -5.94 9.16 11.55
C GLY A 130 -5.62 9.14 10.06
N GLU A 131 -6.43 9.85 9.24
CA GLU A 131 -6.21 9.91 7.79
C GLU A 131 -4.94 10.69 7.45
N ARG A 132 -4.66 11.79 8.16
CA ARG A 132 -3.42 12.56 7.99
C ARG A 132 -2.18 11.71 8.30
N ARG A 133 -2.19 10.96 9.41
CA ARG A 133 -1.09 10.06 9.74
C ARG A 133 -0.92 8.95 8.69
N ARG A 134 -2.03 8.38 8.23
CA ARG A 134 -2.02 7.34 7.20
C ARG A 134 -1.42 7.85 5.89
N PHE A 135 -1.75 9.07 5.47
CA PHE A 135 -1.16 9.70 4.29
C PHE A 135 0.35 9.86 4.44
N VAL A 136 0.81 10.52 5.52
CA VAL A 136 2.24 10.71 5.80
C VAL A 136 2.97 9.36 5.87
N ASP A 137 2.40 8.37 6.54
CA ASP A 137 2.99 7.04 6.64
C ASP A 137 3.14 6.37 5.27
N MET A 138 2.15 6.53 4.39
CA MET A 138 2.21 5.96 3.04
C MET A 138 3.34 6.59 2.22
N GLU A 139 3.47 7.91 2.26
CA GLU A 139 4.53 8.62 1.56
C GLU A 139 5.92 8.27 2.11
N LEU A 140 6.10 8.31 3.43
CA LEU A 140 7.36 7.95 4.07
C LEU A 140 7.75 6.48 3.83
N CYS A 141 6.80 5.56 3.83
CA CYS A 141 7.08 4.15 3.51
C CYS A 141 7.59 3.95 2.09
N GLN A 142 7.18 4.78 1.13
CA GLN A 142 7.72 4.74 -0.23
C GLN A 142 9.16 5.26 -0.30
N LEU A 143 9.53 6.21 0.57
CA LEU A 143 10.84 6.88 0.57
C LEU A 143 11.87 6.15 1.43
N SER A 144 11.46 5.60 2.58
CA SER A 144 12.36 5.07 3.61
C SER A 144 11.95 3.66 4.05
N ARG A 145 12.80 2.67 3.72
CA ARG A 145 12.63 1.29 4.24
C ARG A 145 12.85 1.23 5.75
N VAL A 146 13.67 2.11 6.30
CA VAL A 146 13.92 2.22 7.75
C VAL A 146 12.66 2.71 8.44
N TYR A 147 12.03 3.75 7.91
CA TYR A 147 10.74 4.23 8.41
C TYR A 147 9.68 3.13 8.42
N MET A 148 9.51 2.46 7.28
CA MET A 148 8.56 1.36 7.15
C MET A 148 8.80 0.25 8.18
N HIS A 149 10.06 -0.10 8.44
CA HIS A 149 10.43 -1.09 9.46
C HIS A 149 10.04 -0.59 10.87
N ASN A 150 10.39 0.65 11.20
CA ASN A 150 10.06 1.25 12.50
C ASN A 150 8.56 1.34 12.72
N LEU A 151 7.80 1.79 11.71
CA LEU A 151 6.34 1.87 11.75
C LEU A 151 5.69 0.49 11.94
N ALA A 152 6.17 -0.53 11.23
CA ALA A 152 5.67 -1.90 11.35
C ALA A 152 5.88 -2.46 12.76
N ASN A 153 7.08 -2.26 13.35
CA ASN A 153 7.38 -2.67 14.72
C ASN A 153 6.55 -1.89 15.73
N TYR A 154 6.47 -0.57 15.60
CA TYR A 154 5.63 0.26 16.45
C TYR A 154 4.18 -0.25 16.48
N ASN A 155 3.57 -0.45 15.32
CA ASN A 155 2.19 -0.94 15.22
C ASN A 155 2.02 -2.34 15.82
N LYS A 156 3.00 -3.23 15.64
CA LYS A 156 3.01 -4.57 16.25
C LYS A 156 3.04 -4.46 17.78
N ILE A 157 3.92 -3.62 18.33
CA ILE A 157 4.08 -3.42 19.77
C ILE A 157 2.80 -2.83 20.38
N VAL A 158 2.24 -1.77 19.76
CA VAL A 158 0.97 -1.16 20.20
C VAL A 158 -0.16 -2.20 20.24
N ASN A 159 -0.26 -3.06 19.22
CA ASN A 159 -1.27 -4.11 19.20
C ASN A 159 -1.06 -5.15 20.31
N GLN A 160 0.17 -5.58 20.56
CA GLN A 160 0.48 -6.54 21.64
C GLN A 160 0.23 -5.94 23.01
N ARG A 161 0.68 -4.69 23.22
CA ARG A 161 0.42 -3.95 24.46
C ARG A 161 -1.08 -3.79 24.73
N ASN A 162 -1.85 -3.38 23.72
CA ASN A 162 -3.31 -3.23 23.86
C ASN A 162 -4.01 -4.57 24.16
N LYS A 163 -3.49 -5.67 23.64
CA LYS A 163 -3.98 -7.01 23.95
C LYS A 163 -3.67 -7.37 25.40
N LEU A 164 -2.43 -7.16 25.82
CA LEU A 164 -1.99 -7.38 27.21
C LEU A 164 -2.84 -6.58 28.19
N LEU A 165 -3.08 -5.28 27.94
CA LEU A 165 -3.90 -4.44 28.80
C LEU A 165 -5.34 -4.96 28.98
N LYS A 166 -5.91 -5.62 27.99
CA LYS A 166 -7.21 -6.27 28.12
C LYS A 166 -7.16 -7.52 28.98
N GLU A 167 -6.03 -8.24 28.95
CA GLU A 167 -5.83 -9.48 29.70
C GLU A 167 -5.43 -9.25 31.16
N ILE A 168 -4.75 -8.14 31.49
CA ILE A 168 -4.31 -7.79 32.85
C ILE A 168 -5.50 -7.74 33.84
N GLY A 169 -6.69 -7.32 33.40
CA GLY A 169 -7.90 -7.32 34.21
C GLY A 169 -8.28 -8.70 34.76
N PHE A 170 -7.82 -9.78 34.12
CA PHE A 170 -8.05 -11.18 34.50
C PHE A 170 -6.79 -11.88 35.02
N ARG A 171 -5.62 -11.36 34.74
CA ARG A 171 -4.30 -11.92 35.08
C ARG A 171 -3.31 -10.84 35.50
N PRO A 172 -3.34 -10.38 36.76
CA PRO A 172 -2.45 -9.34 37.25
C PRO A 172 -0.94 -9.63 37.12
N ASP A 173 -0.56 -10.90 37.08
CA ASP A 173 0.84 -11.36 36.97
C ASP A 173 1.54 -10.87 35.68
N PHE A 174 0.79 -10.46 34.68
CA PHE A 174 1.35 -9.90 33.44
C PHE A 174 1.73 -8.42 33.54
N MET A 175 1.46 -7.77 34.66
CA MET A 175 1.75 -6.34 34.83
C MET A 175 3.25 -6.03 34.68
N ASP A 176 4.11 -6.90 35.19
CA ASP A 176 5.57 -6.74 35.12
C ASP A 176 6.12 -6.78 33.68
N THR A 177 5.35 -7.36 32.74
CA THR A 177 5.77 -7.39 31.34
C THR A 177 5.40 -6.10 30.58
N LEU A 178 4.56 -5.24 31.16
CA LEU A 178 4.08 -4.01 30.52
C LEU A 178 5.22 -3.03 30.24
N ASP A 179 6.16 -2.90 31.17
CA ASP A 179 7.30 -1.99 31.07
C ASP A 179 8.17 -2.31 29.84
N ILE A 180 8.32 -3.60 29.52
CA ILE A 180 9.09 -4.04 28.33
C ILE A 180 8.41 -3.54 27.04
N TRP A 181 7.08 -3.66 26.99
CA TRP A 181 6.31 -3.17 25.83
C TRP A 181 6.33 -1.63 25.75
N ASP A 182 6.29 -0.94 26.88
CA ASP A 182 6.36 0.52 26.94
C ASP A 182 7.71 1.03 26.49
N MET A 183 8.82 0.43 26.94
CA MET A 183 10.18 0.77 26.48
C MET A 183 10.31 0.60 24.96
N GLN A 184 9.87 -0.53 24.39
CA GLN A 184 9.91 -0.77 22.96
C GLN A 184 9.01 0.20 22.19
N MET A 185 7.82 0.49 22.74
CA MET A 185 6.88 1.45 22.12
C MET A 185 7.49 2.85 22.04
N VAL A 186 8.18 3.30 23.09
CA VAL A 186 8.89 4.58 23.11
C VAL A 186 10.03 4.59 22.10
N GLU A 187 10.84 3.53 22.03
CA GLU A 187 11.96 3.43 21.11
C GLU A 187 11.54 3.58 19.65
N TYR A 188 10.59 2.76 19.19
CA TYR A 188 10.11 2.80 17.80
C TYR A 188 9.23 4.02 17.55
N GLY A 189 8.41 4.42 18.53
CA GLY A 189 7.52 5.58 18.44
C GLY A 189 8.30 6.87 18.23
N ARG A 190 9.41 7.07 18.96
CA ARG A 190 10.30 8.22 18.78
C ARG A 190 10.81 8.32 17.34
N LYS A 191 11.35 7.22 16.79
CA LYS A 191 11.86 7.18 15.42
C LYS A 191 10.77 7.54 14.38
N VAL A 192 9.55 7.04 14.57
CA VAL A 192 8.41 7.35 13.70
C VAL A 192 8.02 8.84 13.81
N ILE A 193 8.00 9.40 15.01
CA ILE A 193 7.65 10.82 15.24
C ILE A 193 8.71 11.74 14.64
N GLU A 194 9.99 11.46 14.86
CA GLU A 194 11.11 12.25 14.35
C GLU A 194 11.07 12.33 12.81
N GLU A 195 10.90 11.20 12.10
CA GLU A 195 10.81 11.22 10.64
C GLU A 195 9.55 11.91 10.12
N ARG A 196 8.41 11.78 10.81
CA ARG A 196 7.20 12.55 10.47
C ARG A 196 7.39 14.06 10.63
N ALA A 197 8.05 14.48 11.71
CA ALA A 197 8.32 15.90 11.98
C ALA A 197 9.24 16.54 10.94
N VAL A 198 10.15 15.78 10.36
CA VAL A 198 11.03 16.25 9.26
C VAL A 198 10.26 16.34 7.93
N PHE A 199 9.27 15.46 7.73
CA PHE A 199 8.50 15.41 6.49
C PHE A 199 7.43 16.51 6.40
N ILE A 200 6.87 16.96 7.52
CA ILE A 200 5.83 17.99 7.63
C ILE A 200 6.45 19.39 7.68
#